data_eb1933db8efc899b53824415f9cbb2a3
#
_entry.id   eb1933db8efc899b53824415f9cbb2a3
#
_cell.length_a   1.000
_cell.length_b   1.000
_cell.length_c   1.000
_cell.angle_alpha   90.00
_cell.angle_beta   90.00
_cell.angle_gamma   90.00
#
_symmetry.space_group_name_H-M   'P 1'
#
loop_
_entity.id
_entity.type
_entity.pdbx_description
1 polymer ?
#
loop_
_entity_poly.entity_id
_entity_poly.type
_entity_poly.pdbx_seq_one_letter_code
_entity_poly.pdbx_strand_id
1 'polypeptide(L)'
;MEHTASFREFRRYAAPGILGMVGISCYILADTFFVAKGTGSLGLAALNIAIPAYNLMNGLGLMVGVGGATHYSLCRAQGDDAEADRTFTHTLALGLVIAVLFMLTGIFGVVPLSRLLGANGETLEMTAVYLRLLLCFAPFFVTNNVMLAFVRNDGDPGRAMAGMIAGSLFNIVFDWVFIFPCGLGMFGAALATGASPLVSLLVLSGHLRKPGRGFHLRRGQTKFRLLPRICAPGLSSLIGEVASGITLLLFNLVLLRLAGNTGIAAYGVIANLALVESAIFTGLSTGVQPLISRSTSADRRRLFRWTVVTALSLSLAMYVLVFLFASPVTAAFNSEHDPALAAYAVPGLRIYFAGFLPACINIIAAAYFSAAGQAGRGFAVSLVRSIVAIPPLLFALSAVLGVTGVWLTFPAVECVACALSLIFIKRS
;
A
#
# COMPACT_ATOMS: atom_id res chain seq x y z
N MET A 1 26.18 -17.33 -18.26
CA MET A 1 26.81 -16.93 -16.99
C MET A 1 25.70 -16.84 -15.97
N GLU A 2 25.68 -17.75 -14.99
CA GLU A 2 24.74 -17.66 -13.85
C GLU A 2 25.08 -16.41 -13.05
N HIS A 3 24.23 -15.41 -13.14
CA HIS A 3 24.34 -14.20 -12.32
C HIS A 3 23.91 -14.54 -10.89
N THR A 4 24.85 -14.94 -10.05
CA THR A 4 24.59 -15.12 -8.62
C THR A 4 24.23 -13.75 -8.01
N ALA A 5 23.03 -13.66 -7.41
CA ALA A 5 22.57 -12.44 -6.78
C ALA A 5 23.55 -11.99 -5.68
N SER A 6 24.14 -10.79 -5.83
CA SER A 6 25.05 -10.23 -4.83
C SER A 6 24.32 -9.40 -3.77
N PHE A 7 24.88 -9.30 -2.56
CA PHE A 7 24.33 -8.44 -1.52
C PHE A 7 24.30 -6.94 -1.91
N ARG A 8 25.24 -6.52 -2.76
CA ARG A 8 25.28 -5.17 -3.33
C ARG A 8 24.06 -4.93 -4.24
N GLU A 9 23.70 -5.91 -5.04
CA GLU A 9 22.54 -5.85 -5.91
C GLU A 9 21.23 -5.85 -5.07
N PHE A 10 21.14 -6.69 -4.04
CA PHE A 10 20.03 -6.67 -3.08
C PHE A 10 19.81 -5.27 -2.50
N ARG A 11 20.86 -4.62 -1.96
CA ARG A 11 20.78 -3.26 -1.42
C ARG A 11 20.34 -2.22 -2.46
N ARG A 12 20.78 -2.36 -3.71
CA ARG A 12 20.44 -1.46 -4.82
C ARG A 12 18.93 -1.45 -5.10
N TYR A 13 18.22 -2.53 -4.77
CA TYR A 13 16.78 -2.66 -4.97
C TYR A 13 15.99 -2.43 -3.67
N ALA A 14 16.46 -2.96 -2.56
CA ALA A 14 15.79 -2.88 -1.26
C ALA A 14 15.69 -1.43 -0.73
N ALA A 15 16.80 -0.69 -0.71
CA ALA A 15 16.83 0.66 -0.16
C ALA A 15 15.94 1.66 -0.92
N PRO A 16 15.96 1.73 -2.27
CA PRO A 16 15.02 2.58 -3.01
C PRO A 16 13.55 2.18 -2.81
N GLY A 17 13.27 0.89 -2.68
CA GLY A 17 11.92 0.41 -2.40
C GLY A 17 11.39 0.94 -1.07
N ILE A 18 12.18 0.80 0.00
CA ILE A 18 11.83 1.30 1.34
C ILE A 18 11.66 2.82 1.32
N LEU A 19 12.65 3.57 0.81
CA LEU A 19 12.63 5.03 0.80
C LEU A 19 11.45 5.60 0.01
N GLY A 20 11.13 4.99 -1.14
CA GLY A 20 9.98 5.39 -1.94
C GLY A 20 8.65 5.21 -1.20
N MET A 21 8.46 4.07 -0.53
CA MET A 21 7.23 3.78 0.22
C MET A 21 7.11 4.61 1.50
N VAL A 22 8.23 4.86 2.18
CA VAL A 22 8.24 5.80 3.33
C VAL A 22 7.85 7.20 2.87
N GLY A 23 8.34 7.67 1.70
CA GLY A 23 7.91 8.94 1.12
C GLY A 23 6.39 9.01 0.89
N ILE A 24 5.79 7.92 0.39
CA ILE A 24 4.33 7.81 0.24
C ILE A 24 3.63 7.90 1.59
N SER A 25 4.11 7.21 2.61
CA SER A 25 3.49 7.30 3.95
C SER A 25 3.56 8.71 4.54
N CYS A 26 4.68 9.40 4.35
CA CYS A 26 4.84 10.77 4.80
C CYS A 26 3.83 11.72 4.14
N TYR A 27 3.58 11.59 2.83
CA TYR A 27 2.60 12.46 2.21
C TYR A 27 1.16 12.14 2.66
N ILE A 28 0.81 10.87 2.86
CA ILE A 28 -0.54 10.51 3.36
C ILE A 28 -0.80 11.13 4.74
N LEU A 29 0.21 11.11 5.61
CA LEU A 29 0.11 11.76 6.92
C LEU A 29 -0.01 13.28 6.80
N ALA A 30 0.77 13.90 5.92
CA ALA A 30 0.73 15.35 5.68
C ALA A 30 -0.60 15.79 5.07
N ASP A 31 -1.13 15.07 4.06
CA ASP A 31 -2.43 15.33 3.44
C ASP A 31 -3.56 15.28 4.49
N THR A 32 -3.60 14.23 5.30
CA THR A 32 -4.57 14.11 6.41
C THR A 32 -4.48 15.30 7.38
N PHE A 33 -3.26 15.71 7.73
CA PHE A 33 -3.03 16.85 8.62
C PHE A 33 -3.50 18.17 8.00
N PHE A 34 -3.16 18.44 6.75
CA PHE A 34 -3.53 19.68 6.08
C PHE A 34 -5.03 19.77 5.82
N VAL A 35 -5.66 18.66 5.41
CA VAL A 35 -7.12 18.59 5.27
C VAL A 35 -7.81 18.87 6.61
N ALA A 36 -7.39 18.19 7.69
CA ALA A 36 -7.97 18.41 9.02
C ALA A 36 -7.85 19.88 9.47
N LYS A 37 -6.68 20.51 9.21
CA LYS A 37 -6.42 21.90 9.63
C LYS A 37 -7.10 22.94 8.72
N GLY A 38 -7.22 22.65 7.42
CA GLY A 38 -7.76 23.61 6.45
C GLY A 38 -9.26 23.52 6.22
N THR A 39 -9.87 22.34 6.44
CA THR A 39 -11.29 22.10 6.18
C THR A 39 -12.07 21.62 7.41
N GLY A 40 -11.40 21.49 8.56
CA GLY A 40 -11.99 21.07 9.82
C GLY A 40 -12.41 19.61 9.88
N SER A 41 -13.22 19.28 10.88
CA SER A 41 -13.68 17.91 11.14
C SER A 41 -14.56 17.33 10.03
N LEU A 42 -15.36 18.17 9.35
CA LEU A 42 -16.20 17.73 8.22
C LEU A 42 -15.36 17.34 7.01
N GLY A 43 -14.29 18.09 6.70
CA GLY A 43 -13.38 17.73 5.62
C GLY A 43 -12.61 16.44 5.92
N LEU A 44 -12.17 16.26 7.15
CA LEU A 44 -11.52 15.01 7.57
C LEU A 44 -12.48 13.81 7.49
N ALA A 45 -13.76 14.01 7.88
CA ALA A 45 -14.78 12.98 7.73
C ALA A 45 -15.01 12.64 6.24
N ALA A 46 -15.09 13.65 5.37
CA ALA A 46 -15.23 13.46 3.92
C ALA A 46 -14.04 12.72 3.30
N LEU A 47 -12.81 13.04 3.73
CA LEU A 47 -11.60 12.32 3.32
C LEU A 47 -11.68 10.83 3.71
N ASN A 48 -12.04 10.54 4.98
CA ASN A 48 -12.15 9.17 5.47
C ASN A 48 -13.24 8.36 4.74
N ILE A 49 -14.35 8.99 4.35
CA ILE A 49 -15.40 8.36 3.54
C ILE A 49 -14.88 8.02 2.14
N ALA A 50 -13.94 8.81 1.59
CA ALA A 50 -13.37 8.58 0.27
C ALA A 50 -12.31 7.45 0.23
N ILE A 51 -11.66 7.12 1.36
CA ILE A 51 -10.56 6.14 1.45
C ILE A 51 -10.92 4.77 0.82
N PRO A 52 -12.09 4.15 1.06
CA PRO A 52 -12.39 2.85 0.47
C PRO A 52 -12.41 2.86 -1.06
N ALA A 53 -12.92 3.92 -1.69
CA ALA A 53 -12.91 4.04 -3.15
C ALA A 53 -11.48 4.24 -3.68
N TYR A 54 -10.67 5.04 -2.99
CA TYR A 54 -9.24 5.21 -3.30
C TYR A 54 -8.49 3.88 -3.19
N ASN A 55 -8.66 3.15 -2.10
CA ASN A 55 -8.00 1.86 -1.87
C ASN A 55 -8.38 0.82 -2.92
N LEU A 56 -9.64 0.80 -3.35
CA LEU A 56 -10.08 -0.09 -4.43
C LEU A 56 -9.42 0.27 -5.76
N MET A 57 -9.39 1.57 -6.11
CA MET A 57 -8.74 2.06 -7.34
C MET A 57 -7.25 1.79 -7.32
N ASN A 58 -6.56 2.14 -6.23
CA ASN A 58 -5.13 1.93 -6.05
C ASN A 58 -4.78 0.44 -6.05
N GLY A 59 -5.55 -0.37 -5.34
CA GLY A 59 -5.38 -1.83 -5.27
C GLY A 59 -5.51 -2.51 -6.62
N LEU A 60 -6.49 -2.11 -7.45
CA LEU A 60 -6.62 -2.61 -8.83
C LEU A 60 -5.45 -2.14 -9.70
N GLY A 61 -5.00 -0.91 -9.54
CA GLY A 61 -3.81 -0.39 -10.22
C GLY A 61 -2.55 -1.16 -9.85
N LEU A 62 -2.35 -1.45 -8.56
CA LEU A 62 -1.24 -2.26 -8.04
C LEU A 62 -1.35 -3.72 -8.50
N MET A 63 -2.56 -4.31 -8.49
CA MET A 63 -2.76 -5.67 -8.99
C MET A 63 -2.28 -5.81 -10.41
N VAL A 64 -2.69 -4.91 -11.29
CA VAL A 64 -2.32 -4.95 -12.71
C VAL A 64 -0.84 -4.59 -12.89
N GLY A 65 -0.35 -3.55 -12.21
CA GLY A 65 1.04 -3.07 -12.33
C GLY A 65 2.06 -4.08 -11.80
N VAL A 66 1.91 -4.52 -10.55
CA VAL A 66 2.82 -5.48 -9.91
C VAL A 66 2.72 -6.85 -10.57
N GLY A 67 1.50 -7.31 -10.86
CA GLY A 67 1.29 -8.59 -11.50
C GLY A 67 1.84 -8.63 -12.93
N GLY A 68 1.58 -7.60 -13.73
CA GLY A 68 2.12 -7.47 -15.07
C GLY A 68 3.65 -7.38 -15.10
N ALA A 69 4.24 -6.57 -14.20
CA ALA A 69 5.69 -6.46 -14.10
C ALA A 69 6.36 -7.76 -13.61
N THR A 70 5.68 -8.55 -12.75
CA THR A 70 6.16 -9.87 -12.34
C THR A 70 6.19 -10.83 -13.54
N HIS A 71 5.09 -10.89 -14.29
CA HIS A 71 5.03 -11.75 -15.51
C HIS A 71 6.05 -11.30 -16.55
N TYR A 72 6.21 -9.98 -16.78
CA TYR A 72 7.26 -9.41 -17.62
C TYR A 72 8.64 -9.91 -17.22
N SER A 73 9.00 -9.82 -15.92
CA SER A 73 10.30 -10.27 -15.42
C SER A 73 10.52 -11.77 -15.61
N LEU A 74 9.47 -12.60 -15.49
CA LEU A 74 9.54 -14.04 -15.74
C LEU A 74 9.77 -14.33 -17.23
N CYS A 75 9.08 -13.65 -18.15
CA CYS A 75 9.28 -13.78 -19.59
C CYS A 75 10.70 -13.36 -20.00
N ARG A 76 11.20 -12.25 -19.46
CA ARG A 76 12.59 -11.79 -19.71
C ARG A 76 13.61 -12.79 -19.22
N ALA A 77 13.42 -13.41 -18.06
CA ALA A 77 14.30 -14.44 -17.53
C ALA A 77 14.33 -15.72 -18.40
N GLN A 78 13.25 -15.98 -19.16
CA GLN A 78 13.15 -17.08 -20.10
C GLN A 78 13.64 -16.73 -21.51
N GLY A 79 14.04 -15.47 -21.76
CA GLY A 79 14.48 -14.99 -23.08
C GLY A 79 13.33 -14.71 -24.06
N ASP A 80 12.07 -14.69 -23.60
CA ASP A 80 10.90 -14.37 -24.45
C ASP A 80 10.58 -12.88 -24.40
N ASP A 81 11.39 -12.09 -25.12
CA ASP A 81 11.23 -10.64 -25.22
C ASP A 81 9.91 -10.25 -25.90
N ALA A 82 9.42 -11.09 -26.80
CA ALA A 82 8.18 -10.84 -27.52
C ALA A 82 6.95 -10.92 -26.61
N GLU A 83 6.91 -11.90 -25.70
CA GLU A 83 5.83 -12.04 -24.73
C GLU A 83 5.99 -11.01 -23.60
N ALA A 84 7.22 -10.62 -23.25
CA ALA A 84 7.49 -9.53 -22.30
C ALA A 84 6.90 -8.20 -22.79
N ASP A 85 7.13 -7.82 -24.05
CA ASP A 85 6.55 -6.61 -24.65
C ASP A 85 5.02 -6.68 -24.75
N ARG A 86 4.47 -7.85 -25.10
CA ARG A 86 3.02 -8.07 -25.11
C ARG A 86 2.44 -7.91 -23.70
N THR A 87 3.12 -8.44 -22.68
CA THR A 87 2.70 -8.32 -21.29
C THR A 87 2.61 -6.85 -20.88
N PHE A 88 3.60 -6.02 -21.23
CA PHE A 88 3.54 -4.58 -20.96
C PHE A 88 2.33 -3.92 -21.64
N THR A 89 2.14 -4.20 -22.92
CA THR A 89 1.03 -3.63 -23.70
C THR A 89 -0.34 -3.99 -23.12
N HIS A 90 -0.54 -5.28 -22.76
CA HIS A 90 -1.81 -5.74 -22.19
C HIS A 90 -2.02 -5.22 -20.75
N THR A 91 -0.95 -5.11 -19.96
CA THR A 91 -0.99 -4.54 -18.63
C THR A 91 -1.44 -3.07 -18.67
N LEU A 92 -0.85 -2.28 -19.57
CA LEU A 92 -1.21 -0.88 -19.74
C LEU A 92 -2.65 -0.74 -20.25
N ALA A 93 -3.04 -1.54 -21.24
CA ALA A 93 -4.41 -1.54 -21.79
C ALA A 93 -5.45 -1.91 -20.72
N LEU A 94 -5.23 -2.98 -19.95
CA LEU A 94 -6.11 -3.37 -18.85
C LEU A 94 -6.18 -2.28 -17.77
N GLY A 95 -5.03 -1.71 -17.41
CA GLY A 95 -4.97 -0.59 -16.47
C GLY A 95 -5.77 0.61 -16.93
N LEU A 96 -5.66 0.99 -18.22
CA LEU A 96 -6.44 2.09 -18.79
C LEU A 96 -7.94 1.78 -18.81
N VAL A 97 -8.36 0.55 -19.13
CA VAL A 97 -9.78 0.17 -19.06
C VAL A 97 -10.32 0.34 -17.63
N ILE A 98 -9.60 -0.17 -16.63
CA ILE A 98 -9.98 0.00 -15.22
C ILE A 98 -10.04 1.50 -14.87
N ALA A 99 -9.06 2.26 -15.26
CA ALA A 99 -8.98 3.70 -14.98
C ALA A 99 -10.13 4.49 -15.62
N VAL A 100 -10.51 4.15 -16.86
CA VAL A 100 -11.65 4.78 -17.54
C VAL A 100 -12.96 4.46 -16.81
N LEU A 101 -13.13 3.23 -16.30
CA LEU A 101 -14.32 2.88 -15.51
C LEU A 101 -14.41 3.74 -14.23
N PHE A 102 -13.30 3.94 -13.52
CA PHE A 102 -13.28 4.84 -12.37
C PHE A 102 -13.52 6.30 -12.77
N MET A 103 -12.92 6.77 -13.85
CA MET A 103 -13.14 8.13 -14.37
C MET A 103 -14.61 8.36 -14.72
N LEU A 104 -15.26 7.42 -15.40
CA LEU A 104 -16.69 7.50 -15.71
C LEU A 104 -17.55 7.50 -14.43
N THR A 105 -17.17 6.70 -13.43
CA THR A 105 -17.82 6.73 -12.11
C THR A 105 -17.65 8.09 -11.43
N GLY A 106 -16.48 8.71 -11.53
CA GLY A 106 -16.23 10.06 -11.01
C GLY A 106 -17.06 11.13 -11.69
N ILE A 107 -17.27 11.01 -13.01
CA ILE A 107 -18.06 11.98 -13.79
C ILE A 107 -19.57 11.81 -13.53
N PHE A 108 -20.09 10.60 -13.65
CA PHE A 108 -21.53 10.33 -13.70
C PHE A 108 -22.12 9.74 -12.41
N GLY A 109 -21.30 9.02 -11.60
CA GLY A 109 -21.75 8.23 -10.46
C GLY A 109 -21.25 8.69 -9.10
N VAL A 110 -20.59 9.86 -8.99
CA VAL A 110 -19.93 10.27 -7.75
C VAL A 110 -20.91 10.46 -6.59
N VAL A 111 -22.07 11.06 -6.81
CA VAL A 111 -23.07 11.33 -5.75
C VAL A 111 -23.66 10.04 -5.17
N PRO A 112 -24.19 9.09 -5.99
CA PRO A 112 -24.64 7.81 -5.46
C PRO A 112 -23.50 7.02 -4.80
N LEU A 113 -22.27 7.07 -5.33
CA LEU A 113 -21.12 6.43 -4.71
C LEU A 113 -20.80 7.04 -3.33
N SER A 114 -20.80 8.37 -3.20
CA SER A 114 -20.56 9.04 -1.91
C SER A 114 -21.59 8.64 -0.86
N ARG A 115 -22.87 8.56 -1.24
CA ARG A 115 -23.94 8.08 -0.34
C ARG A 115 -23.77 6.61 0.05
N LEU A 116 -23.39 5.76 -0.90
CA LEU A 116 -23.10 4.34 -0.64
C LEU A 116 -21.95 4.17 0.35
N LEU A 117 -20.95 5.04 0.30
CA LEU A 117 -19.80 5.05 1.20
C LEU A 117 -20.12 5.66 2.58
N GLY A 118 -21.33 6.20 2.79
CA GLY A 118 -21.79 6.70 4.07
C GLY A 118 -21.80 8.23 4.21
N ALA A 119 -21.65 8.99 3.11
CA ALA A 119 -21.78 10.43 3.16
C ALA A 119 -23.23 10.85 3.48
N ASN A 120 -23.38 11.73 4.47
CA ASN A 120 -24.63 12.32 4.90
C ASN A 120 -24.83 13.75 4.35
N GLY A 121 -25.90 14.46 4.74
CA GLY A 121 -26.19 15.79 4.24
C GLY A 121 -25.06 16.79 4.42
N GLU A 122 -24.29 16.70 5.51
CA GLU A 122 -23.21 17.64 5.84
C GLU A 122 -21.90 17.32 5.10
N THR A 123 -21.59 16.04 4.90
CA THR A 123 -20.32 15.59 4.29
C THR A 123 -20.42 15.32 2.80
N LEU A 124 -21.66 15.22 2.25
CA LEU A 124 -21.89 14.76 0.87
C LEU A 124 -21.20 15.63 -0.17
N GLU A 125 -21.30 16.95 -0.04
CA GLU A 125 -20.71 17.89 -1.00
C GLU A 125 -19.19 17.78 -1.01
N MET A 126 -18.55 17.82 0.16
CA MET A 126 -17.09 17.70 0.30
C MET A 126 -16.59 16.35 -0.20
N THR A 127 -17.27 15.26 0.16
CA THR A 127 -16.94 13.91 -0.30
C THR A 127 -17.08 13.79 -1.82
N ALA A 128 -18.16 14.32 -2.39
CA ALA A 128 -18.39 14.25 -3.83
C ALA A 128 -17.36 15.07 -4.62
N VAL A 129 -16.97 16.25 -4.13
CA VAL A 129 -15.91 17.08 -4.74
C VAL A 129 -14.58 16.33 -4.73
N TYR A 130 -14.20 15.80 -3.57
CA TYR A 130 -12.94 15.05 -3.41
C TYR A 130 -12.90 13.80 -4.30
N LEU A 131 -13.92 12.94 -4.21
CA LEU A 131 -14.00 11.72 -5.00
C LEU A 131 -14.08 11.98 -6.50
N ARG A 132 -14.82 13.01 -6.94
CA ARG A 132 -14.92 13.35 -8.37
C ARG A 132 -13.54 13.61 -8.95
N LEU A 133 -12.77 14.49 -8.33
CA LEU A 133 -11.41 14.79 -8.79
C LEU A 133 -10.52 13.56 -8.73
N LEU A 134 -10.47 12.86 -7.60
CA LEU A 134 -9.64 11.68 -7.41
C LEU A 134 -9.91 10.62 -8.49
N LEU A 135 -11.18 10.31 -8.76
CA LEU A 135 -11.59 9.33 -9.77
C LEU A 135 -11.37 9.83 -11.20
N CYS A 136 -11.48 11.13 -11.47
CA CYS A 136 -11.12 11.70 -12.77
C CYS A 136 -9.61 11.58 -13.05
N PHE A 137 -8.77 11.60 -12.01
CA PHE A 137 -7.33 11.36 -12.13
C PHE A 137 -6.94 9.87 -12.11
N ALA A 138 -7.90 8.94 -12.04
CA ALA A 138 -7.64 7.50 -12.07
C ALA A 138 -6.70 7.04 -13.22
N PRO A 139 -6.79 7.56 -14.45
CA PRO A 139 -5.84 7.21 -15.51
C PRO A 139 -4.39 7.44 -15.15
N PHE A 140 -4.10 8.52 -14.41
CA PHE A 140 -2.75 8.83 -13.98
C PHE A 140 -2.31 7.97 -12.80
N PHE A 141 -3.18 7.69 -11.81
CA PHE A 141 -2.90 6.79 -10.70
C PHE A 141 -2.57 5.37 -11.18
N VAL A 142 -3.44 4.80 -12.00
CA VAL A 142 -3.26 3.42 -12.47
C VAL A 142 -2.04 3.32 -13.39
N THR A 143 -1.86 4.27 -14.32
CA THR A 143 -0.67 4.30 -15.18
C THR A 143 0.61 4.47 -14.38
N ASN A 144 0.59 5.29 -13.32
CA ASN A 144 1.74 5.47 -12.44
C ASN A 144 2.11 4.16 -11.73
N ASN A 145 1.14 3.42 -11.18
CA ASN A 145 1.38 2.11 -10.56
C ASN A 145 1.99 1.12 -11.54
N VAL A 146 1.49 1.08 -12.79
CA VAL A 146 2.05 0.24 -13.85
C VAL A 146 3.49 0.66 -14.15
N MET A 147 3.74 1.95 -14.40
CA MET A 147 5.08 2.45 -14.76
C MET A 147 6.09 2.28 -13.64
N LEU A 148 5.72 2.55 -12.38
CA LEU A 148 6.58 2.30 -11.21
C LEU A 148 7.03 0.84 -11.14
N ALA A 149 6.08 -0.10 -11.33
CA ALA A 149 6.38 -1.52 -11.30
C ALA A 149 7.28 -1.94 -12.47
N PHE A 150 6.98 -1.52 -13.69
CA PHE A 150 7.77 -1.88 -14.88
C PHE A 150 9.16 -1.27 -14.87
N VAL A 151 9.32 0.02 -14.57
CA VAL A 151 10.63 0.68 -14.47
C VAL A 151 11.52 0.02 -13.43
N ARG A 152 10.96 -0.37 -12.28
CA ARG A 152 11.67 -1.10 -11.23
C ARG A 152 12.12 -2.48 -11.71
N ASN A 153 11.23 -3.21 -12.38
CA ASN A 153 11.49 -4.55 -12.90
C ASN A 153 12.45 -4.54 -14.09
N ASP A 154 12.51 -3.42 -14.82
CA ASP A 154 13.46 -3.22 -15.94
C ASP A 154 14.84 -2.68 -15.49
N GLY A 155 15.16 -2.83 -14.20
CA GLY A 155 16.50 -2.57 -13.67
C GLY A 155 16.79 -1.14 -13.22
N ASP A 156 15.77 -0.26 -13.07
CA ASP A 156 15.92 1.12 -12.64
C ASP A 156 15.14 1.44 -11.34
N PRO A 157 15.44 0.75 -10.22
CA PRO A 157 14.75 0.98 -8.95
C PRO A 157 14.97 2.39 -8.40
N GLY A 158 16.12 3.00 -8.69
CA GLY A 158 16.43 4.37 -8.28
C GLY A 158 15.50 5.39 -8.93
N ARG A 159 15.17 5.23 -10.21
CA ARG A 159 14.22 6.10 -10.89
C ARG A 159 12.79 5.89 -10.41
N ALA A 160 12.40 4.65 -10.12
CA ALA A 160 11.10 4.37 -9.51
C ALA A 160 10.99 5.07 -8.15
N MET A 161 12.01 4.99 -7.29
CA MET A 161 12.08 5.75 -6.03
C MET A 161 11.98 7.26 -6.26
N ALA A 162 12.77 7.80 -7.20
CA ALA A 162 12.74 9.23 -7.50
C ALA A 162 11.35 9.70 -7.94
N GLY A 163 10.63 8.90 -8.74
CA GLY A 163 9.25 9.18 -9.12
C GLY A 163 8.30 9.21 -7.92
N MET A 164 8.40 8.23 -7.03
CA MET A 164 7.59 8.16 -5.81
C MET A 164 7.85 9.37 -4.91
N ILE A 165 9.11 9.70 -4.65
CA ILE A 165 9.49 10.84 -3.79
C ILE A 165 9.06 12.17 -4.43
N ALA A 166 9.28 12.35 -5.75
CA ALA A 166 8.88 13.58 -6.44
C ALA A 166 7.36 13.79 -6.38
N GLY A 167 6.56 12.74 -6.60
CA GLY A 167 5.11 12.77 -6.44
C GLY A 167 4.68 13.10 -5.01
N SER A 168 5.32 12.48 -4.01
CA SER A 168 5.05 12.72 -2.60
C SER A 168 5.38 14.15 -2.17
N LEU A 169 6.54 14.68 -2.58
CA LEU A 169 6.93 16.07 -2.29
C LEU A 169 5.99 17.07 -2.97
N PHE A 170 5.62 16.81 -4.23
CA PHE A 170 4.65 17.63 -4.93
C PHE A 170 3.32 17.67 -4.15
N ASN A 171 2.80 16.51 -3.73
CA ASN A 171 1.56 16.45 -2.97
C ASN A 171 1.66 17.29 -1.68
N ILE A 172 2.67 17.08 -0.83
CA ILE A 172 2.85 17.82 0.43
C ILE A 172 2.89 19.33 0.20
N VAL A 173 3.68 19.79 -0.78
CA VAL A 173 3.83 21.22 -1.07
C VAL A 173 2.52 21.81 -1.59
N PHE A 174 1.87 21.12 -2.54
CA PHE A 174 0.68 21.66 -3.19
C PHE A 174 -0.60 21.46 -2.38
N ASP A 175 -0.66 20.49 -1.46
CA ASP A 175 -1.71 20.45 -0.44
C ASP A 175 -1.69 21.72 0.40
N TRP A 176 -0.50 22.12 0.89
CA TRP A 176 -0.37 23.35 1.65
C TRP A 176 -0.74 24.58 0.81
N VAL A 177 -0.23 24.67 -0.43
CA VAL A 177 -0.47 25.82 -1.32
C VAL A 177 -1.95 25.94 -1.68
N PHE A 178 -2.60 24.84 -2.08
CA PHE A 178 -3.98 24.89 -2.56
C PHE A 178 -4.97 25.03 -1.41
N ILE A 179 -4.72 24.43 -0.27
CA ILE A 179 -5.62 24.52 0.88
C ILE A 179 -5.54 25.89 1.54
N PHE A 180 -4.33 26.42 1.83
CA PHE A 180 -4.17 27.65 2.62
C PHE A 180 -4.02 28.90 1.76
N PRO A 181 -2.94 29.13 0.98
CA PRO A 181 -2.82 30.37 0.21
C PRO A 181 -3.90 30.54 -0.87
N CYS A 182 -4.30 29.46 -1.55
CA CYS A 182 -5.32 29.51 -2.60
C CYS A 182 -6.75 29.40 -2.06
N GLY A 183 -6.95 28.96 -0.81
CA GLY A 183 -8.26 28.83 -0.18
C GLY A 183 -9.21 27.82 -0.84
N LEU A 184 -8.67 26.83 -1.58
CA LEU A 184 -9.47 25.86 -2.35
C LEU A 184 -10.04 24.74 -1.50
N GLY A 185 -9.69 24.64 -0.20
CA GLY A 185 -10.21 23.68 0.73
C GLY A 185 -10.11 22.22 0.21
N MET A 186 -11.23 21.49 0.24
CA MET A 186 -11.30 20.08 -0.16
C MET A 186 -10.99 19.85 -1.65
N PHE A 187 -11.34 20.81 -2.52
CA PHE A 187 -10.99 20.77 -3.94
C PHE A 187 -9.47 20.85 -4.13
N GLY A 188 -8.80 21.71 -3.36
CA GLY A 188 -7.34 21.87 -3.38
C GLY A 188 -6.60 20.61 -2.97
N ALA A 189 -7.02 19.95 -1.87
CA ALA A 189 -6.49 18.67 -1.43
C ALA A 189 -6.63 17.59 -2.51
N ALA A 190 -7.84 17.45 -3.08
CA ALA A 190 -8.09 16.47 -4.13
C ALA A 190 -7.27 16.75 -5.40
N LEU A 191 -7.03 18.03 -5.74
CA LEU A 191 -6.23 18.42 -6.90
C LEU A 191 -4.74 18.09 -6.69
N ALA A 192 -4.18 18.38 -5.53
CA ALA A 192 -2.79 18.05 -5.20
C ALA A 192 -2.56 16.54 -5.23
N THR A 193 -3.46 15.77 -4.57
CA THR A 193 -3.40 14.32 -4.55
C THR A 193 -3.56 13.73 -5.96
N GLY A 194 -4.52 14.23 -6.76
CA GLY A 194 -4.76 13.78 -8.13
C GLY A 194 -3.63 14.09 -9.09
N ALA A 195 -2.97 15.26 -8.92
CA ALA A 195 -1.88 15.69 -9.79
C ALA A 195 -0.52 15.04 -9.44
N SER A 196 -0.34 14.55 -8.22
CA SER A 196 0.94 13.96 -7.77
C SER A 196 1.44 12.79 -8.66
N PRO A 197 0.59 11.87 -9.17
CA PRO A 197 1.02 10.85 -10.12
C PRO A 197 1.56 11.39 -11.43
N LEU A 198 1.10 12.57 -11.90
CA LEU A 198 1.64 13.20 -13.11
C LEU A 198 3.11 13.54 -12.94
N VAL A 199 3.50 14.12 -11.80
CA VAL A 199 4.90 14.43 -11.49
C VAL A 199 5.74 13.17 -11.42
N SER A 200 5.24 12.13 -10.77
CA SER A 200 5.88 10.82 -10.76
C SER A 200 6.08 10.27 -12.17
N LEU A 201 5.04 10.30 -13.02
CA LEU A 201 5.09 9.84 -14.41
C LEU A 201 6.10 10.64 -15.25
N LEU A 202 6.22 11.96 -15.03
CA LEU A 202 7.23 12.79 -15.69
C LEU A 202 8.66 12.30 -15.38
N VAL A 203 8.95 11.98 -14.11
CA VAL A 203 10.25 11.41 -13.70
C VAL A 203 10.46 10.05 -14.33
N LEU A 204 9.42 9.18 -14.31
CA LEU A 204 9.48 7.84 -14.88
C LEU A 204 9.63 7.84 -16.40
N SER A 205 9.09 8.86 -17.09
CA SER A 205 9.20 9.01 -18.56
C SER A 205 10.65 9.07 -19.03
N GLY A 206 11.57 9.54 -18.18
CA GLY A 206 12.99 9.53 -18.46
C GLY A 206 13.57 8.11 -18.66
N HIS A 207 12.94 7.04 -18.10
CA HIS A 207 13.31 5.65 -18.37
C HIS A 207 12.96 5.24 -19.82
N LEU A 208 11.86 5.76 -20.35
CA LEU A 208 11.43 5.47 -21.73
C LEU A 208 12.40 6.00 -22.78
N ARG A 209 13.25 6.98 -22.42
CA ARG A 209 14.30 7.54 -23.31
C ARG A 209 15.64 6.80 -23.21
N LYS A 210 15.78 5.82 -22.31
CA LYS A 210 17.02 5.06 -22.18
C LYS A 210 17.21 4.14 -23.39
N PRO A 211 18.41 4.14 -24.03
CA PRO A 211 18.76 3.10 -24.99
C PRO A 211 18.84 1.76 -24.25
N GLY A 212 18.22 0.71 -24.82
CA GLY A 212 18.23 -0.64 -24.25
C GLY A 212 17.18 -0.90 -23.13
N ARG A 213 16.13 -0.06 -23.02
CA ARG A 213 14.98 -0.42 -22.18
C ARG A 213 14.41 -1.77 -22.61
N GLY A 214 13.91 -2.54 -21.65
CA GLY A 214 13.48 -3.92 -21.91
C GLY A 214 12.02 -4.09 -22.32
N PHE A 215 11.16 -3.06 -22.19
CA PHE A 215 9.75 -3.15 -22.52
C PHE A 215 9.32 -2.11 -23.56
N HIS A 216 8.53 -2.55 -24.54
CA HIS A 216 8.04 -1.71 -25.63
C HIS A 216 6.54 -1.92 -25.86
N LEU A 217 5.87 -0.88 -26.38
CA LEU A 217 4.50 -1.04 -26.86
C LEU A 217 4.53 -1.84 -28.15
N ARG A 218 3.85 -2.97 -28.15
CA ARG A 218 3.75 -3.84 -29.33
C ARG A 218 2.31 -3.91 -29.81
N ARG A 219 2.07 -3.49 -31.03
CA ARG A 219 0.78 -3.71 -31.71
C ARG A 219 0.64 -5.18 -32.05
N GLY A 220 -0.52 -5.78 -31.79
CA GLY A 220 -0.80 -7.18 -32.11
C GLY A 220 -2.16 -7.62 -31.59
N GLN A 221 -2.51 -8.89 -31.86
CA GLN A 221 -3.78 -9.47 -31.43
C GLN A 221 -3.87 -9.52 -29.90
N THR A 222 -5.02 -9.12 -29.36
CA THR A 222 -5.34 -9.19 -27.95
C THR A 222 -5.41 -10.66 -27.51
N LYS A 223 -4.53 -11.06 -26.60
CA LYS A 223 -4.54 -12.41 -26.01
C LYS A 223 -5.20 -12.38 -24.66
N PHE A 224 -6.50 -12.62 -24.57
CA PHE A 224 -7.25 -12.69 -23.31
C PHE A 224 -6.66 -13.68 -22.30
N ARG A 225 -5.95 -14.73 -22.78
CA ARG A 225 -5.24 -15.68 -21.91
C ARG A 225 -4.11 -15.06 -21.07
N LEU A 226 -3.64 -13.86 -21.41
CA LEU A 226 -2.64 -13.13 -20.62
C LEU A 226 -3.25 -12.46 -19.39
N LEU A 227 -4.53 -12.10 -19.41
CA LEU A 227 -5.17 -11.37 -18.30
C LEU A 227 -5.05 -12.09 -16.95
N PRO A 228 -5.36 -13.40 -16.82
CA PRO A 228 -5.14 -14.10 -15.55
C PRO A 228 -3.66 -14.14 -15.14
N ARG A 229 -2.73 -14.26 -16.09
CA ARG A 229 -1.29 -14.28 -15.82
C ARG A 229 -0.77 -12.90 -15.34
N ILE A 230 -1.38 -11.82 -15.83
CA ILE A 230 -1.10 -10.45 -15.38
C ILE A 230 -1.70 -10.20 -14.00
N CYS A 231 -2.96 -10.60 -13.75
CA CYS A 231 -3.64 -10.26 -12.50
C CYS A 231 -3.22 -11.15 -11.32
N ALA A 232 -3.00 -12.45 -11.54
CA ALA A 232 -2.80 -13.40 -10.44
C ALA A 232 -1.61 -13.08 -9.52
N PRO A 233 -0.41 -12.69 -10.00
CA PRO A 233 0.70 -12.35 -9.10
C PRO A 233 0.44 -11.07 -8.29
N GLY A 234 -0.44 -10.18 -8.78
CA GLY A 234 -0.78 -8.91 -8.12
C GLY A 234 -1.99 -8.98 -7.19
N LEU A 235 -2.73 -10.09 -7.14
CA LEU A 235 -3.92 -10.24 -6.29
C LEU A 235 -3.63 -9.97 -4.80
N SER A 236 -2.46 -10.35 -4.31
CA SER A 236 -2.04 -10.08 -2.93
C SER A 236 -2.02 -8.58 -2.62
N SER A 237 -1.62 -7.75 -3.59
CA SER A 237 -1.59 -6.28 -3.44
C SER A 237 -3.00 -5.70 -3.39
N LEU A 238 -3.92 -6.17 -4.25
CA LEU A 238 -5.33 -5.76 -4.21
C LEU A 238 -5.96 -6.09 -2.87
N ILE A 239 -5.77 -7.32 -2.37
CA ILE A 239 -6.30 -7.73 -1.07
C ILE A 239 -5.75 -6.85 0.05
N GLY A 240 -4.45 -6.55 0.04
CA GLY A 240 -3.83 -5.70 1.03
C GLY A 240 -4.48 -4.32 1.10
N GLU A 241 -4.71 -3.68 -0.04
CA GLU A 241 -5.34 -2.36 -0.12
C GLU A 241 -6.80 -2.37 0.34
N VAL A 242 -7.61 -3.30 -0.17
CA VAL A 242 -9.03 -3.40 0.20
C VAL A 242 -9.19 -3.76 1.68
N ALA A 243 -8.39 -4.69 2.17
CA ALA A 243 -8.47 -5.14 3.54
C ALA A 243 -8.03 -4.08 4.55
N SER A 244 -7.10 -3.18 4.19
CA SER A 244 -6.68 -2.11 5.10
C SER A 244 -7.85 -1.20 5.48
N GLY A 245 -8.71 -0.83 4.51
CA GLY A 245 -9.93 -0.07 4.77
C GLY A 245 -10.94 -0.81 5.62
N ILE A 246 -11.17 -2.11 5.34
CA ILE A 246 -12.10 -2.95 6.12
C ILE A 246 -11.60 -3.09 7.56
N THR A 247 -10.31 -3.31 7.75
CA THR A 247 -9.69 -3.45 9.07
C THR A 247 -9.88 -2.18 9.90
N LEU A 248 -9.61 -1.02 9.31
CA LEU A 248 -9.79 0.28 9.97
C LEU A 248 -11.24 0.45 10.45
N LEU A 249 -12.20 0.14 9.58
CA LEU A 249 -13.63 0.24 9.92
C LEU A 249 -14.01 -0.71 11.06
N LEU A 250 -13.59 -1.97 11.01
CA LEU A 250 -13.91 -2.97 12.03
C LEU A 250 -13.34 -2.60 13.40
N PHE A 251 -12.07 -2.17 13.44
CA PHE A 251 -11.43 -1.74 14.68
C PHE A 251 -12.13 -0.52 15.28
N ASN A 252 -12.42 0.49 14.46
CA ASN A 252 -13.13 1.69 14.90
C ASN A 252 -14.52 1.34 15.44
N LEU A 253 -15.25 0.43 14.80
CA LEU A 253 -16.60 0.04 15.22
C LEU A 253 -16.58 -0.69 16.57
N VAL A 254 -15.62 -1.57 16.81
CA VAL A 254 -15.47 -2.27 18.09
C VAL A 254 -14.99 -1.31 19.18
N LEU A 255 -14.02 -0.45 18.88
CA LEU A 255 -13.50 0.54 19.84
C LEU A 255 -14.54 1.58 20.22
N LEU A 256 -15.39 2.01 19.26
CA LEU A 256 -16.49 2.92 19.56
C LEU A 256 -17.42 2.35 20.66
N ARG A 257 -17.69 1.04 20.59
CA ARG A 257 -18.55 0.36 21.57
C ARG A 257 -17.87 0.16 22.93
N LEU A 258 -16.54 -0.06 22.96
CA LEU A 258 -15.81 -0.40 24.18
C LEU A 258 -15.26 0.82 24.93
N ALA A 259 -14.82 1.84 24.21
CA ALA A 259 -14.09 3.00 24.78
C ALA A 259 -14.51 4.34 24.16
N GLY A 260 -15.60 4.36 23.36
CA GLY A 260 -16.10 5.58 22.75
C GLY A 260 -15.10 6.23 21.79
N ASN A 261 -15.21 7.54 21.63
CA ASN A 261 -14.36 8.33 20.75
C ASN A 261 -12.88 8.33 21.19
N THR A 262 -12.61 8.25 22.49
CA THR A 262 -11.24 8.16 23.01
C THR A 262 -10.53 6.88 22.54
N GLY A 263 -11.25 5.75 22.47
CA GLY A 263 -10.70 4.50 21.91
C GLY A 263 -10.36 4.62 20.44
N ILE A 264 -11.22 5.26 19.64
CA ILE A 264 -10.97 5.54 18.22
C ILE A 264 -9.75 6.46 18.06
N ALA A 265 -9.64 7.52 18.86
CA ALA A 265 -8.52 8.44 18.83
C ALA A 265 -7.20 7.73 19.19
N ALA A 266 -7.21 6.86 20.20
CA ALA A 266 -6.04 6.05 20.56
C ALA A 266 -5.62 5.12 19.41
N TYR A 267 -6.57 4.48 18.71
CA TYR A 267 -6.28 3.68 17.53
C TYR A 267 -5.75 4.52 16.37
N GLY A 268 -6.22 5.74 16.20
CA GLY A 268 -5.70 6.68 15.21
C GLY A 268 -4.18 6.91 15.35
N VAL A 269 -3.69 7.08 16.60
CA VAL A 269 -2.26 7.19 16.89
C VAL A 269 -1.52 5.93 16.46
N ILE A 270 -2.05 4.75 16.82
CA ILE A 270 -1.45 3.45 16.49
C ILE A 270 -1.44 3.24 14.97
N ALA A 271 -2.55 3.50 14.29
CA ALA A 271 -2.71 3.30 12.85
C ALA A 271 -1.76 4.18 12.02
N ASN A 272 -1.56 5.44 12.43
CA ASN A 272 -0.63 6.34 11.75
C ASN A 272 0.82 5.85 11.81
N LEU A 273 1.28 5.36 12.95
CA LEU A 273 2.62 4.77 13.05
C LEU A 273 2.70 3.42 12.31
N ALA A 274 1.65 2.60 12.41
CA ALA A 274 1.55 1.32 11.71
C ALA A 274 1.60 1.47 10.18
N LEU A 275 1.06 2.57 9.65
CA LEU A 275 1.15 2.91 8.22
C LEU A 275 2.61 3.04 7.77
N VAL A 276 3.44 3.74 8.54
CA VAL A 276 4.87 3.93 8.22
C VAL A 276 5.63 2.61 8.28
N GLU A 277 5.39 1.79 9.31
CA GLU A 277 6.07 0.49 9.44
C GLU A 277 5.65 -0.48 8.33
N SER A 278 4.35 -0.54 8.01
CA SER A 278 3.83 -1.33 6.89
C SER A 278 4.45 -0.91 5.55
N ALA A 279 4.66 0.40 5.36
CA ALA A 279 5.30 0.93 4.15
C ALA A 279 6.76 0.48 4.01
N ILE A 280 7.51 0.39 5.12
CA ILE A 280 8.90 -0.13 5.10
C ILE A 280 8.91 -1.56 4.55
N PHE A 281 8.05 -2.45 5.05
CA PHE A 281 8.01 -3.85 4.61
C PHE A 281 7.46 -4.01 3.21
N THR A 282 6.44 -3.24 2.84
CA THR A 282 5.91 -3.20 1.48
C THR A 282 6.97 -2.68 0.49
N GLY A 283 7.70 -1.65 0.87
CA GLY A 283 8.81 -1.10 0.08
C GLY A 283 9.95 -2.10 -0.11
N LEU A 284 10.33 -2.79 0.97
CA LEU A 284 11.35 -3.83 0.92
C LEU A 284 10.91 -4.99 0.01
N SER A 285 9.68 -5.49 0.17
CA SER A 285 9.16 -6.62 -0.59
C SER A 285 9.00 -6.30 -2.09
N THR A 286 8.40 -5.17 -2.41
CA THR A 286 8.23 -4.73 -3.81
C THR A 286 9.55 -4.31 -4.45
N GLY A 287 10.49 -3.77 -3.66
CA GLY A 287 11.84 -3.46 -4.11
C GLY A 287 12.60 -4.71 -4.56
N VAL A 288 12.58 -5.78 -3.77
CA VAL A 288 13.31 -7.02 -4.06
C VAL A 288 12.59 -7.93 -5.07
N GLN A 289 11.30 -7.73 -5.31
CA GLN A 289 10.48 -8.53 -6.23
C GLN A 289 11.12 -8.78 -7.60
N PRO A 290 11.71 -7.78 -8.31
CA PRO A 290 12.34 -8.01 -9.62
C PRO A 290 13.52 -8.99 -9.54
N LEU A 291 14.28 -8.97 -8.44
CA LEU A 291 15.38 -9.90 -8.24
C LEU A 291 14.88 -11.33 -8.07
N ILE A 292 13.84 -11.52 -7.26
CA ILE A 292 13.23 -12.84 -7.02
C ILE A 292 12.67 -13.41 -8.34
N SER A 293 11.95 -12.60 -9.12
CA SER A 293 11.30 -13.04 -10.35
C SER A 293 12.27 -13.58 -11.40
N ARG A 294 13.46 -12.98 -11.51
CA ARG A 294 14.48 -13.34 -12.50
C ARG A 294 15.56 -14.29 -12.01
N SER A 295 15.56 -14.65 -10.72
CA SER A 295 16.60 -15.47 -10.11
C SER A 295 16.32 -16.96 -10.22
N THR A 296 17.39 -17.78 -10.14
CA THR A 296 17.32 -19.25 -9.99
C THR A 296 16.74 -19.64 -8.63
N SER A 297 16.34 -20.91 -8.45
CA SER A 297 15.76 -21.39 -7.20
C SER A 297 16.69 -21.21 -6.00
N ALA A 298 18.00 -21.44 -6.17
CA ALA A 298 19.00 -21.28 -5.13
C ALA A 298 19.16 -19.81 -4.70
N ASP A 299 19.24 -18.90 -5.68
CA ASP A 299 19.36 -17.46 -5.44
C ASP A 299 18.07 -16.87 -4.84
N ARG A 300 16.89 -17.37 -5.22
CA ARG A 300 15.60 -16.99 -4.63
C ARG A 300 15.57 -17.25 -3.13
N ARG A 301 16.05 -18.43 -2.67
CA ARG A 301 16.13 -18.76 -1.23
C ARG A 301 17.10 -17.83 -0.51
N ARG A 302 18.22 -17.49 -1.13
CA ARG A 302 19.21 -16.58 -0.56
C ARG A 302 18.65 -15.16 -0.44
N LEU A 303 18.01 -14.64 -1.50
CA LEU A 303 17.34 -13.34 -1.50
C LEU A 303 16.22 -13.28 -0.47
N PHE A 304 15.39 -14.32 -0.40
CA PHE A 304 14.33 -14.43 0.61
C PHE A 304 14.90 -14.33 2.03
N ARG A 305 15.97 -15.09 2.33
CA ARG A 305 16.62 -15.04 3.65
C ARG A 305 17.15 -13.64 3.97
N TRP A 306 17.83 -12.97 3.02
CA TRP A 306 18.30 -11.60 3.24
C TRP A 306 17.14 -10.63 3.47
N THR A 307 16.08 -10.77 2.70
CA THR A 307 14.88 -9.92 2.85
C THR A 307 14.23 -10.10 4.20
N VAL A 308 14.05 -11.35 4.66
CA VAL A 308 13.45 -11.66 5.97
C VAL A 308 14.34 -11.18 7.11
N VAL A 309 15.65 -11.41 7.05
CA VAL A 309 16.60 -10.93 8.09
C VAL A 309 16.57 -9.41 8.16
N THR A 310 16.61 -8.70 7.02
CA THR A 310 16.52 -7.24 6.99
C THR A 310 15.20 -6.75 7.58
N ALA A 311 14.07 -7.39 7.20
CA ALA A 311 12.76 -7.02 7.71
C ALA A 311 12.63 -7.24 9.22
N LEU A 312 13.08 -8.39 9.73
CA LEU A 312 13.07 -8.68 11.17
C LEU A 312 13.95 -7.71 11.95
N SER A 313 15.14 -7.36 11.43
CA SER A 313 16.01 -6.38 12.08
C SER A 313 15.36 -5.00 12.14
N LEU A 314 14.70 -4.56 11.06
CA LEU A 314 13.98 -3.28 11.02
C LEU A 314 12.76 -3.32 11.95
N SER A 315 11.96 -4.40 11.91
CA SER A 315 10.80 -4.56 12.78
C SER A 315 11.17 -4.57 14.25
N LEU A 316 12.24 -5.30 14.62
CA LEU A 316 12.73 -5.31 16.00
C LEU A 316 13.20 -3.92 16.45
N ALA A 317 13.94 -3.21 15.60
CA ALA A 317 14.39 -1.85 15.89
C ALA A 317 13.20 -0.90 16.09
N MET A 318 12.19 -0.94 15.20
CA MET A 318 10.97 -0.15 15.30
C MET A 318 10.16 -0.52 16.54
N TYR A 319 10.00 -1.83 16.83
CA TYR A 319 9.33 -2.28 18.04
C TYR A 319 9.99 -1.75 19.32
N VAL A 320 11.32 -1.83 19.41
CA VAL A 320 12.08 -1.30 20.56
C VAL A 320 11.89 0.22 20.69
N LEU A 321 11.98 0.95 19.57
CA LEU A 321 11.76 2.40 19.57
C LEU A 321 10.34 2.75 20.02
N VAL A 322 9.32 2.11 19.44
CA VAL A 322 7.92 2.36 19.81
C VAL A 322 7.66 1.96 21.27
N PHE A 323 8.21 0.84 21.74
CA PHE A 323 8.05 0.39 23.12
C PHE A 323 8.62 1.37 24.14
N LEU A 324 9.84 1.90 23.88
CA LEU A 324 10.52 2.85 24.75
C LEU A 324 9.87 4.25 24.70
N PHE A 325 9.49 4.69 23.50
CA PHE A 325 8.95 6.02 23.26
C PHE A 325 7.43 6.09 23.13
N ALA A 326 6.69 5.03 23.55
CA ALA A 326 5.23 5.01 23.48
C ALA A 326 4.57 6.22 24.16
N SER A 327 5.03 6.60 25.35
CA SER A 327 4.48 7.76 26.08
C SER A 327 4.77 9.10 25.40
N PRO A 328 6.02 9.46 25.03
CA PRO A 328 6.28 10.71 24.33
C PRO A 328 5.63 10.78 22.95
N VAL A 329 5.56 9.64 22.22
CA VAL A 329 4.85 9.58 20.95
C VAL A 329 3.35 9.85 21.14
N THR A 330 2.72 9.19 22.11
CA THR A 330 1.31 9.45 22.42
C THR A 330 1.09 10.92 22.82
N ALA A 331 1.97 11.51 23.64
CA ALA A 331 1.88 12.91 24.04
C ALA A 331 1.94 13.89 22.85
N ALA A 332 2.74 13.57 21.82
CA ALA A 332 2.82 14.38 20.60
C ALA A 332 1.50 14.43 19.81
N PHE A 333 0.69 13.37 19.89
CA PHE A 333 -0.63 13.30 19.25
C PHE A 333 -1.77 13.72 20.18
N ASN A 334 -1.52 13.86 21.49
CA ASN A 334 -2.49 14.21 22.52
C ASN A 334 -2.36 15.69 22.91
N SER A 335 -2.73 16.58 22.01
CA SER A 335 -2.63 18.04 22.23
C SER A 335 -3.52 18.55 23.37
N GLU A 336 -4.60 17.83 23.69
CA GLU A 336 -5.53 18.17 24.78
C GLU A 336 -5.10 17.59 26.14
N HIS A 337 -3.99 16.85 26.18
CA HIS A 337 -3.48 16.16 27.37
C HIS A 337 -4.52 15.26 28.06
N ASP A 338 -5.39 14.61 27.28
CA ASP A 338 -6.39 13.67 27.78
C ASP A 338 -5.71 12.44 28.39
N PRO A 339 -5.81 12.20 29.72
CA PRO A 339 -5.21 11.04 30.36
C PRO A 339 -5.85 9.71 29.92
N ALA A 340 -7.12 9.71 29.52
CA ALA A 340 -7.81 8.52 29.05
C ALA A 340 -7.27 8.08 27.69
N LEU A 341 -6.97 9.00 26.78
CA LEU A 341 -6.31 8.68 25.50
C LEU A 341 -4.95 8.02 25.74
N ALA A 342 -4.15 8.57 26.64
CA ALA A 342 -2.84 8.01 26.98
C ALA A 342 -2.95 6.61 27.59
N ALA A 343 -3.96 6.38 28.46
CA ALA A 343 -4.21 5.08 29.08
C ALA A 343 -4.54 3.97 28.07
N TYR A 344 -5.15 4.31 26.94
CA TYR A 344 -5.41 3.34 25.85
C TYR A 344 -4.27 3.27 24.83
N ALA A 345 -3.70 4.38 24.41
CA ALA A 345 -2.74 4.44 23.32
C ALA A 345 -1.38 3.86 23.70
N VAL A 346 -0.86 4.12 24.91
CA VAL A 346 0.46 3.65 25.34
C VAL A 346 0.53 2.11 25.41
N PRO A 347 -0.39 1.41 26.12
CA PRO A 347 -0.41 -0.05 26.06
C PRO A 347 -0.71 -0.56 24.64
N GLY A 348 -1.60 0.12 23.91
CA GLY A 348 -1.95 -0.21 22.54
C GLY A 348 -0.74 -0.23 21.62
N LEU A 349 0.09 0.79 21.63
CA LEU A 349 1.34 0.86 20.88
C LEU A 349 2.26 -0.33 21.19
N ARG A 350 2.48 -0.61 22.47
CA ARG A 350 3.37 -1.69 22.92
C ARG A 350 2.88 -3.07 22.49
N ILE A 351 1.58 -3.32 22.57
CA ILE A 351 0.98 -4.62 22.22
C ILE A 351 0.88 -4.76 20.70
N TYR A 352 0.31 -3.77 20.01
CA TYR A 352 0.04 -3.84 18.58
C TYR A 352 1.32 -3.98 17.76
N PHE A 353 2.37 -3.23 18.11
CA PHE A 353 3.63 -3.24 17.36
C PHE A 353 4.43 -4.54 17.50
N ALA A 354 4.20 -5.34 18.55
CA ALA A 354 4.73 -6.69 18.62
C ALA A 354 4.26 -7.58 17.45
N GLY A 355 3.08 -7.30 16.90
CA GLY A 355 2.52 -7.99 15.74
C GLY A 355 3.29 -7.76 14.44
N PHE A 356 4.10 -6.70 14.34
CA PHE A 356 4.90 -6.47 13.14
C PHE A 356 6.06 -7.45 12.98
N LEU A 357 6.52 -8.09 14.05
CA LEU A 357 7.52 -9.16 13.97
C LEU A 357 7.05 -10.34 13.10
N PRO A 358 5.88 -10.97 13.31
CA PRO A 358 5.34 -11.94 12.37
C PRO A 358 4.80 -11.31 11.08
N ALA A 359 4.27 -10.08 11.11
CA ALA A 359 3.70 -9.40 9.94
C ALA A 359 4.74 -9.19 8.83
N CYS A 360 5.97 -8.78 9.18
CA CYS A 360 7.03 -8.58 8.20
C CYS A 360 7.35 -9.87 7.44
N ILE A 361 7.34 -11.03 8.11
CA ILE A 361 7.54 -12.34 7.46
C ILE A 361 6.40 -12.62 6.48
N ASN A 362 5.15 -12.36 6.88
CA ASN A 362 3.97 -12.61 6.07
C ASN A 362 3.92 -11.72 4.81
N ILE A 363 4.23 -10.44 4.95
CA ILE A 363 4.29 -9.49 3.82
C ILE A 363 5.34 -9.96 2.81
N ILE A 364 6.52 -10.32 3.29
CA ILE A 364 7.63 -10.78 2.44
C ILE A 364 7.32 -12.14 1.82
N ALA A 365 6.74 -13.08 2.57
CA ALA A 365 6.36 -14.39 2.05
C ALA A 365 5.30 -14.28 0.94
N ALA A 366 4.27 -13.46 1.12
CA ALA A 366 3.24 -13.24 0.12
C ALA A 366 3.83 -12.67 -1.19
N ALA A 367 4.69 -11.67 -1.09
CA ALA A 367 5.37 -11.07 -2.23
C ALA A 367 6.38 -12.05 -2.89
N TYR A 368 7.11 -12.82 -2.08
CA TYR A 368 8.03 -13.87 -2.57
C TYR A 368 7.30 -14.93 -3.38
N PHE A 369 6.21 -15.48 -2.87
CA PHE A 369 5.42 -16.50 -3.60
C PHE A 369 4.86 -15.93 -4.90
N SER A 370 4.34 -14.70 -4.89
CA SER A 370 3.85 -14.01 -6.08
C SER A 370 4.98 -13.83 -7.12
N ALA A 371 6.15 -13.34 -6.70
CA ALA A 371 7.31 -13.13 -7.56
C ALA A 371 7.94 -14.42 -8.08
N ALA A 372 7.84 -15.51 -7.32
CA ALA A 372 8.34 -16.84 -7.71
C ALA A 372 7.37 -17.61 -8.63
N GLY A 373 6.25 -17.02 -9.05
CA GLY A 373 5.23 -17.67 -9.90
C GLY A 373 4.24 -18.55 -9.13
N GLN A 374 4.24 -18.50 -7.79
CA GLN A 374 3.34 -19.25 -6.91
C GLN A 374 2.21 -18.36 -6.37
N ALA A 375 1.54 -17.63 -7.27
CA ALA A 375 0.56 -16.59 -6.91
C ALA A 375 -0.55 -17.07 -5.95
N GLY A 376 -1.00 -18.33 -6.07
CA GLY A 376 -2.01 -18.89 -5.18
C GLY A 376 -1.58 -18.96 -3.71
N ARG A 377 -0.30 -19.24 -3.44
CA ARG A 377 0.23 -19.24 -2.06
C ARG A 377 0.33 -17.81 -1.51
N GLY A 378 0.81 -16.86 -2.33
CA GLY A 378 0.85 -15.45 -1.95
C GLY A 378 -0.55 -14.90 -1.66
N PHE A 379 -1.52 -15.22 -2.51
CA PHE A 379 -2.92 -14.88 -2.30
C PHE A 379 -3.49 -15.45 -1.00
N ALA A 380 -3.25 -16.75 -0.72
CA ALA A 380 -3.75 -17.40 0.49
C ALA A 380 -3.19 -16.75 1.77
N VAL A 381 -1.89 -16.44 1.81
CA VAL A 381 -1.28 -15.72 2.94
C VAL A 381 -1.92 -14.35 3.12
N SER A 382 -2.05 -13.56 2.03
CA SER A 382 -2.67 -12.23 2.09
C SER A 382 -4.13 -12.29 2.50
N LEU A 383 -4.91 -13.27 2.01
CA LEU A 383 -6.32 -13.42 2.34
C LEU A 383 -6.52 -13.75 3.82
N VAL A 384 -5.74 -14.70 4.35
CA VAL A 384 -5.83 -15.12 5.75
C VAL A 384 -5.47 -13.95 6.68
N ARG A 385 -4.33 -13.28 6.45
CA ARG A 385 -3.86 -12.20 7.34
C ARG A 385 -4.73 -10.95 7.31
N SER A 386 -5.40 -10.69 6.19
CA SER A 386 -6.06 -9.39 5.97
C SER A 386 -7.59 -9.45 6.05
N ILE A 387 -8.21 -10.59 5.77
CA ILE A 387 -9.67 -10.68 5.69
C ILE A 387 -10.21 -11.80 6.59
N VAL A 388 -9.66 -13.02 6.50
CA VAL A 388 -10.26 -14.20 7.12
C VAL A 388 -10.04 -14.22 8.63
N ALA A 389 -8.83 -13.93 9.11
CA ALA A 389 -8.49 -14.06 10.53
C ALA A 389 -8.87 -12.83 11.37
N ILE A 390 -8.98 -11.63 10.76
CA ILE A 390 -9.25 -10.39 11.51
C ILE A 390 -10.63 -10.42 12.20
N PRO A 391 -11.78 -10.61 11.50
CA PRO A 391 -13.07 -10.50 12.15
C PRO A 391 -13.25 -11.48 13.31
N PRO A 392 -13.02 -12.80 13.15
CA PRO A 392 -13.27 -13.73 14.24
C PRO A 392 -12.37 -13.48 15.46
N LEU A 393 -11.07 -13.15 15.23
CA LEU A 393 -10.16 -12.87 16.34
C LEU A 393 -10.48 -11.53 17.00
N LEU A 394 -10.86 -10.49 16.23
CA LEU A 394 -11.24 -9.19 16.77
C LEU A 394 -12.45 -9.34 17.70
N PHE A 395 -13.51 -10.00 17.24
CA PHE A 395 -14.72 -10.16 18.06
C PHE A 395 -14.47 -11.09 19.28
N ALA A 396 -13.73 -12.19 19.11
CA ALA A 396 -13.45 -13.09 20.20
C ALA A 396 -12.56 -12.46 21.28
N LEU A 397 -11.44 -11.84 20.89
CA LEU A 397 -10.50 -11.23 21.83
C LEU A 397 -11.10 -9.99 22.50
N SER A 398 -11.84 -9.16 21.76
CA SER A 398 -12.49 -7.97 22.32
C SER A 398 -13.60 -8.33 23.32
N ALA A 399 -14.34 -9.43 23.09
CA ALA A 399 -15.37 -9.90 24.01
C ALA A 399 -14.79 -10.38 25.36
N VAL A 400 -13.58 -10.98 25.35
CA VAL A 400 -12.94 -11.54 26.55
C VAL A 400 -12.07 -10.50 27.28
N LEU A 401 -11.31 -9.69 26.53
CA LEU A 401 -10.25 -8.81 27.06
C LEU A 401 -10.56 -7.31 26.86
N GLY A 402 -11.75 -6.95 26.33
CA GLY A 402 -12.11 -5.58 26.06
C GLY A 402 -11.13 -4.89 25.08
N VAL A 403 -10.73 -3.66 25.38
CA VAL A 403 -9.83 -2.86 24.56
C VAL A 403 -8.46 -3.54 24.38
N THR A 404 -7.94 -4.20 25.41
CA THR A 404 -6.67 -4.94 25.30
C THR A 404 -6.77 -6.07 24.27
N GLY A 405 -7.94 -6.73 24.15
CA GLY A 405 -8.22 -7.73 23.13
C GLY A 405 -8.19 -7.16 21.72
N VAL A 406 -8.65 -5.91 21.54
CA VAL A 406 -8.55 -5.21 20.24
C VAL A 406 -7.07 -5.04 19.85
N TRP A 407 -6.22 -4.60 20.79
CA TRP A 407 -4.77 -4.45 20.52
C TRP A 407 -4.07 -5.77 20.23
N LEU A 408 -4.47 -6.84 20.91
CA LEU A 408 -3.93 -8.21 20.70
C LEU A 408 -4.38 -8.84 19.38
N THR A 409 -5.44 -8.33 18.76
CA THR A 409 -5.97 -8.90 17.50
C THR A 409 -4.93 -8.91 16.40
N PHE A 410 -4.22 -7.79 16.18
CA PHE A 410 -3.23 -7.72 15.12
C PHE A 410 -2.07 -8.71 15.32
N PRO A 411 -1.40 -8.77 16.48
CA PRO A 411 -0.40 -9.82 16.75
C PRO A 411 -0.92 -11.25 16.56
N ALA A 412 -2.13 -11.54 17.05
CA ALA A 412 -2.71 -12.88 16.94
C ALA A 412 -2.98 -13.28 15.49
N VAL A 413 -3.56 -12.38 14.69
CA VAL A 413 -3.81 -12.58 13.26
C VAL A 413 -2.50 -12.85 12.52
N GLU A 414 -1.48 -12.04 12.79
CA GLU A 414 -0.20 -12.16 12.09
C GLU A 414 0.56 -13.42 12.51
N CYS A 415 0.40 -13.91 13.75
CA CYS A 415 0.93 -15.20 14.17
C CYS A 415 0.24 -16.39 13.44
N VAL A 416 -1.10 -16.35 13.29
CA VAL A 416 -1.84 -17.37 12.53
C VAL A 416 -1.37 -17.38 11.05
N ALA A 417 -1.27 -16.22 10.43
CA ALA A 417 -0.78 -16.11 9.06
C ALA A 417 0.70 -16.54 8.92
N CYS A 418 1.53 -16.27 9.94
CA CYS A 418 2.93 -16.67 9.96
C CYS A 418 3.07 -18.21 10.00
N ALA A 419 2.25 -18.91 10.77
CA ALA A 419 2.21 -20.36 10.75
C ALA A 419 1.92 -20.89 9.32
N LEU A 420 0.94 -20.31 8.61
CA LEU A 420 0.64 -20.67 7.22
C LEU A 420 1.83 -20.37 6.29
N SER A 421 2.44 -19.18 6.44
CA SER A 421 3.61 -18.78 5.65
C SER A 421 4.77 -19.75 5.80
N LEU A 422 5.08 -20.16 7.04
CA LEU A 422 6.14 -21.13 7.35
C LEU A 422 5.86 -22.52 6.77
N ILE A 423 4.59 -22.98 6.80
CA ILE A 423 4.18 -24.25 6.16
C ILE A 423 4.45 -24.19 4.66
N PHE A 424 4.09 -23.09 3.98
CA PHE A 424 4.31 -22.93 2.54
C PHE A 424 5.80 -22.82 2.18
N ILE A 425 6.60 -22.14 3.02
CA ILE A 425 8.06 -22.04 2.83
C ILE A 425 8.74 -23.38 2.93
N LYS A 426 8.34 -24.23 3.91
CA LYS A 426 8.90 -25.59 4.06
C LYS A 426 8.58 -26.51 2.87
N ARG A 427 7.50 -26.24 2.15
CA ARG A 427 7.05 -27.03 0.99
C ARG A 427 7.52 -26.46 -0.36
N SER A 428 8.27 -25.36 -0.39
CA SER A 428 8.84 -24.73 -1.58
C SER A 428 10.35 -24.93 -1.66
#